data_a318001af571a7fd6488708dbf84305b
#
_entry.id   a318001af571a7fd6488708dbf84305b
#
_cell.length_a   1.000
_cell.length_b   1.000
_cell.length_c   1.000
_cell.angle_alpha   90.00
_cell.angle_beta   90.00
_cell.angle_gamma   90.00
#
_symmetry.space_group_name_H-M   'P 1'
#
loop_
_entity.id
_entity.type
_entity.pdbx_description
1 polymer ?
#
loop_
_entity_poly.entity_id
_entity_poly.type
_entity_poly.pdbx_seq_one_letter_code
_entity_poly.pdbx_strand_id
1 'polypeptide(L)'
;ALPEAVTSDLAQAQSKLSSNWRKVEGNQLHITLAYLPGVPEGRVAILRELGTRLAAEAGPMTLRLRGTGYHPNVGTPRVWFVKVEGEGLAELAARLSAELDALGFPTEGKFQPHVTLARKKGPAPRLPPLSFAQEWEAAQLHLIHTFLPRDKTGPVYDTVSRFALTGRGPLIAPVVHQTSESPIPEFPASDPPVSPS
;
A
#
# COMPACT_ATOMS: atom_id res chain seq x y z
N ALA A 1 11.99 8.16 -0.95
CA ALA A 1 11.57 9.35 -1.72
C ALA A 1 11.44 8.96 -3.18
N LEU A 2 10.51 9.58 -3.92
CA LEU A 2 10.41 9.42 -5.37
C LEU A 2 11.60 10.11 -6.07
N PRO A 3 12.05 9.62 -7.24
CA PRO A 3 13.07 10.29 -8.04
C PRO A 3 12.65 11.71 -8.47
N GLU A 4 13.61 12.59 -8.72
CA GLU A 4 13.35 13.96 -9.10
C GLU A 4 12.54 14.08 -10.41
N ALA A 5 12.84 13.25 -11.41
CA ALA A 5 12.08 13.23 -12.66
C ALA A 5 10.60 12.92 -12.43
N VAL A 6 10.30 11.94 -11.56
CA VAL A 6 8.92 11.58 -11.20
C VAL A 6 8.24 12.71 -10.44
N THR A 7 8.91 13.30 -9.44
CA THR A 7 8.34 14.40 -8.65
C THR A 7 8.11 15.65 -9.47
N SER A 8 8.96 15.96 -10.46
CA SER A 8 8.80 17.06 -11.39
C SER A 8 7.52 16.94 -12.23
N ASP A 9 7.27 15.77 -12.80
CA ASP A 9 6.07 15.52 -13.59
C ASP A 9 4.79 15.59 -12.74
N LEU A 10 4.86 15.06 -11.51
CA LEU A 10 3.75 15.19 -10.57
C LEU A 10 3.50 16.64 -10.15
N ALA A 11 4.55 17.45 -9.98
CA ALA A 11 4.44 18.88 -9.70
C ALA A 11 3.80 19.63 -10.88
N GLN A 12 4.14 19.27 -12.11
CA GLN A 12 3.49 19.82 -13.31
C GLN A 12 1.99 19.46 -13.33
N ALA A 13 1.63 18.22 -13.00
CA ALA A 13 0.22 17.86 -12.86
C ALA A 13 -0.47 18.68 -11.76
N GLN A 14 0.17 18.85 -10.61
CA GLN A 14 -0.34 19.66 -9.51
C GLN A 14 -0.47 21.16 -9.86
N SER A 15 0.23 21.67 -10.86
CA SER A 15 0.09 23.08 -11.30
C SER A 15 -1.30 23.38 -11.86
N LYS A 16 -2.03 22.36 -12.31
CA LYS A 16 -3.39 22.47 -12.83
C LYS A 16 -4.46 22.56 -11.71
N LEU A 17 -4.06 22.39 -10.45
CA LEU A 17 -4.97 22.50 -9.32
C LEU A 17 -5.40 23.94 -9.07
N SER A 18 -6.68 24.10 -8.79
CA SER A 18 -7.29 25.40 -8.44
C SER A 18 -8.06 25.31 -7.14
N SER A 19 -8.37 26.48 -6.57
CA SER A 19 -9.32 26.62 -5.45
C SER A 19 -8.92 25.81 -4.19
N ASN A 20 -9.83 24.98 -3.71
CA ASN A 20 -9.75 24.28 -2.42
C ASN A 20 -8.93 23.00 -2.44
N TRP A 21 -8.14 22.74 -3.48
CA TRP A 21 -7.16 21.67 -3.47
C TRP A 21 -5.86 22.13 -2.80
N ARG A 22 -5.41 21.36 -1.79
CA ARG A 22 -4.08 21.54 -1.20
C ARG A 22 -3.13 20.47 -1.77
N LYS A 23 -2.10 20.92 -2.45
CA LYS A 23 -1.02 20.08 -2.97
C LYS A 23 -0.30 19.35 -1.84
N VAL A 24 0.17 18.15 -2.11
CA VAL A 24 1.19 17.47 -1.32
C VAL A 24 2.55 17.94 -1.80
N GLU A 25 3.41 18.36 -0.89
CA GLU A 25 4.75 18.84 -1.22
C GLU A 25 5.60 17.74 -1.85
N GLY A 26 6.49 18.08 -2.78
CA GLY A 26 7.25 17.11 -3.55
C GLY A 26 8.06 16.13 -2.69
N ASN A 27 8.67 16.60 -1.60
CA ASN A 27 9.40 15.77 -0.64
C ASN A 27 8.52 14.88 0.24
N GLN A 28 7.21 15.09 0.20
CA GLN A 28 6.20 14.29 0.93
C GLN A 28 5.45 13.30 0.03
N LEU A 29 5.73 13.30 -1.28
CA LEU A 29 5.13 12.35 -2.21
C LEU A 29 5.69 10.94 -1.94
N HIS A 30 4.79 9.99 -1.67
CA HIS A 30 5.15 8.61 -1.35
C HIS A 30 4.01 7.63 -1.67
N ILE A 31 4.34 6.35 -1.69
CA ILE A 31 3.38 5.25 -1.75
C ILE A 31 3.25 4.68 -0.34
N THR A 32 2.04 4.68 0.21
CA THR A 32 1.76 4.08 1.53
C THR A 32 1.47 2.60 1.34
N LEU A 33 2.27 1.73 1.94
CA LEU A 33 2.02 0.27 1.95
C LEU A 33 1.07 -0.13 3.08
N ALA A 34 1.26 0.44 4.28
CA ALA A 34 0.39 0.26 5.43
C ALA A 34 0.36 1.54 6.26
N TYR A 35 -0.78 1.82 6.86
CA TYR A 35 -0.96 2.91 7.82
C TYR A 35 -1.30 2.33 9.19
N LEU A 36 -0.57 2.78 10.22
CA LEU A 36 -0.71 2.30 11.59
C LEU A 36 -1.13 3.49 12.48
N PRO A 37 -2.38 3.54 12.92
CA PRO A 37 -2.81 4.59 13.84
C PRO A 37 -2.26 4.33 15.25
N GLY A 38 -1.63 5.34 15.85
CA GLY A 38 -1.33 5.35 17.29
C GLY A 38 -0.35 4.29 17.77
N VAL A 39 0.78 4.09 17.08
CA VAL A 39 1.84 3.15 17.53
C VAL A 39 2.52 3.68 18.78
N PRO A 40 2.53 2.93 19.91
CA PRO A 40 3.28 3.29 21.10
C PRO A 40 4.79 3.33 20.82
N GLU A 41 5.50 4.32 21.40
CA GLU A 41 6.94 4.51 21.17
C GLU A 41 7.76 3.24 21.46
N GLY A 42 7.45 2.55 22.56
CA GLY A 42 8.11 1.30 22.95
C GLY A 42 7.96 0.14 21.94
N ARG A 43 7.05 0.26 20.98
CA ARG A 43 6.83 -0.75 19.92
C ARG A 43 7.49 -0.41 18.58
N VAL A 44 8.13 0.74 18.45
CA VAL A 44 8.80 1.16 17.22
C VAL A 44 9.96 0.23 16.86
N ALA A 45 10.67 -0.33 17.84
CA ALA A 45 11.75 -1.28 17.63
C ALA A 45 11.29 -2.53 16.84
N ILE A 46 10.13 -3.10 17.17
CA ILE A 46 9.55 -4.25 16.48
C ILE A 46 9.25 -3.93 15.01
N LEU A 47 8.76 -2.71 14.72
CA LEU A 47 8.51 -2.27 13.35
C LEU A 47 9.82 -2.09 12.55
N ARG A 48 10.91 -1.68 13.20
CA ARG A 48 12.23 -1.61 12.57
C ARG A 48 12.75 -2.99 12.21
N GLU A 49 12.62 -3.97 13.10
CA GLU A 49 13.00 -5.36 12.85
C GLU A 49 12.19 -5.96 11.70
N LEU A 50 10.87 -5.74 11.70
CA LEU A 50 10.00 -6.16 10.60
C LEU A 50 10.44 -5.53 9.26
N GLY A 51 10.67 -4.22 9.24
CA GLY A 51 11.12 -3.51 8.04
C GLY A 51 12.47 -4.03 7.52
N THR A 52 13.42 -4.32 8.39
CA THR A 52 14.73 -4.89 8.05
C THR A 52 14.57 -6.27 7.42
N ARG A 53 13.75 -7.15 8.01
CA ARG A 53 13.53 -8.51 7.52
C ARG A 53 12.84 -8.51 6.16
N LEU A 54 11.73 -7.77 6.02
CA LEU A 54 11.01 -7.67 4.74
C LEU A 54 11.88 -7.08 3.62
N ALA A 55 12.71 -6.09 3.92
CA ALA A 55 13.60 -5.48 2.95
C ALA A 55 14.74 -6.42 2.52
N ALA A 56 15.17 -7.33 3.38
CA ALA A 56 16.15 -8.36 3.03
C ALA A 56 15.55 -9.47 2.14
N GLU A 57 14.25 -9.72 2.25
CA GLU A 57 13.51 -10.69 1.44
C GLU A 57 13.12 -10.13 0.06
N ALA A 58 12.68 -8.86 0.02
CA ALA A 58 12.23 -8.18 -1.20
C ALA A 58 13.40 -7.53 -1.93
N GLY A 59 13.49 -7.73 -3.24
CA GLY A 59 14.40 -7.00 -4.12
C GLY A 59 13.87 -5.64 -4.56
N PRO A 60 14.73 -4.80 -5.15
CA PRO A 60 14.29 -3.62 -5.87
C PRO A 60 13.23 -3.96 -6.92
N MET A 61 12.27 -3.05 -7.13
CA MET A 61 11.17 -3.28 -8.05
C MET A 61 10.95 -2.08 -8.97
N THR A 62 10.62 -2.34 -10.23
CA THR A 62 10.25 -1.31 -11.18
C THR A 62 8.80 -0.89 -10.94
N LEU A 63 8.59 0.38 -10.65
CA LEU A 63 7.27 0.99 -10.48
C LEU A 63 6.94 1.93 -11.64
N ARG A 64 5.65 2.03 -11.98
CA ARG A 64 5.14 2.85 -13.10
C ARG A 64 3.99 3.70 -12.63
N LEU A 65 3.99 4.97 -13.00
CA LEU A 65 2.82 5.82 -12.88
C LEU A 65 1.77 5.45 -13.96
N ARG A 66 0.50 5.61 -13.60
CA ARG A 66 -0.65 5.41 -14.49
C ARG A 66 -1.57 6.63 -14.50
N GLY A 67 -2.84 6.42 -14.71
CA GLY A 67 -3.83 7.48 -14.71
C GLY A 67 -4.14 8.02 -13.31
N THR A 68 -4.64 9.24 -13.26
CA THR A 68 -5.15 9.85 -12.02
C THR A 68 -6.50 9.27 -11.60
N GLY A 69 -6.79 9.38 -10.31
CA GLY A 69 -8.04 8.95 -9.70
C GLY A 69 -8.42 9.79 -8.49
N TYR A 70 -9.56 9.46 -7.89
CA TYR A 70 -10.12 10.16 -6.74
C TYR A 70 -10.58 9.19 -5.65
N HIS A 71 -10.42 9.59 -4.38
CA HIS A 71 -11.08 8.95 -3.25
C HIS A 71 -12.02 9.95 -2.56
N PRO A 72 -13.26 9.56 -2.28
CA PRO A 72 -13.97 8.44 -2.90
C PRO A 72 -14.14 8.64 -4.42
N ASN A 73 -14.26 7.52 -5.15
CA ASN A 73 -14.42 7.56 -6.60
C ASN A 73 -15.80 8.12 -7.01
N VAL A 74 -16.83 7.85 -6.20
CA VAL A 74 -18.20 8.34 -6.38
C VAL A 74 -18.50 9.43 -5.36
N GLY A 75 -19.31 10.40 -5.74
CA GLY A 75 -19.67 11.55 -4.89
C GLY A 75 -18.60 12.64 -4.85
N THR A 76 -18.45 13.29 -3.70
CA THR A 76 -17.52 14.40 -3.52
C THR A 76 -16.10 13.88 -3.24
N PRO A 77 -15.13 14.03 -4.14
CA PRO A 77 -13.78 13.55 -3.91
C PRO A 77 -13.09 14.36 -2.80
N ARG A 78 -12.26 13.67 -2.02
CA ARG A 78 -11.44 14.28 -0.94
C ARG A 78 -9.95 14.20 -1.23
N VAL A 79 -9.54 13.22 -2.03
CA VAL A 79 -8.15 12.98 -2.40
C VAL A 79 -8.06 12.84 -3.91
N TRP A 80 -7.09 13.50 -4.51
CA TRP A 80 -6.67 13.30 -5.89
C TRP A 80 -5.31 12.59 -5.88
N PHE A 81 -5.17 11.53 -6.64
CA PHE A 81 -3.99 10.68 -6.64
C PHE A 81 -3.63 10.20 -8.04
N VAL A 82 -2.43 9.69 -8.21
CA VAL A 82 -2.00 8.93 -9.37
C VAL A 82 -1.83 7.47 -8.98
N LYS A 83 -2.32 6.56 -9.82
CA LYS A 83 -2.17 5.12 -9.63
C LYS A 83 -0.73 4.71 -9.91
N VAL A 84 -0.26 3.72 -9.17
CA VAL A 84 1.05 3.10 -9.35
C VAL A 84 0.86 1.61 -9.64
N GLU A 85 1.70 1.07 -10.50
CA GLU A 85 1.78 -0.36 -10.78
C GLU A 85 3.23 -0.81 -10.65
N GLY A 86 3.44 -2.05 -10.26
CA GLY A 86 4.75 -2.70 -10.20
C GLY A 86 4.60 -4.15 -9.79
N GLU A 87 5.40 -4.99 -10.42
CA GLU A 87 5.47 -6.41 -10.06
C GLU A 87 6.00 -6.56 -8.63
N GLY A 88 5.34 -7.41 -7.83
CA GLY A 88 5.70 -7.63 -6.42
C GLY A 88 5.24 -6.56 -5.44
N LEU A 89 4.69 -5.41 -5.89
CA LEU A 89 4.28 -4.34 -4.99
C LEU A 89 3.05 -4.73 -4.16
N ALA A 90 2.08 -5.41 -4.76
CA ALA A 90 0.89 -5.88 -4.05
C ALA A 90 1.22 -7.01 -3.09
N GLU A 91 2.11 -7.92 -3.46
CA GLU A 91 2.61 -9.02 -2.66
C GLU A 91 3.39 -8.52 -1.44
N LEU A 92 4.26 -7.53 -1.63
CA LEU A 92 4.98 -6.87 -0.54
C LEU A 92 4.02 -6.22 0.45
N ALA A 93 3.01 -5.52 -0.03
CA ALA A 93 2.00 -4.90 0.83
C ALA A 93 1.16 -5.95 1.58
N ALA A 94 0.76 -7.03 0.91
CA ALA A 94 0.01 -8.12 1.52
C ALA A 94 0.84 -8.84 2.60
N ARG A 95 2.13 -9.11 2.33
CA ARG A 95 3.04 -9.71 3.29
C ARG A 95 3.24 -8.80 4.50
N LEU A 96 3.51 -7.50 4.26
CA LEU A 96 3.63 -6.51 5.33
C LEU A 96 2.37 -6.47 6.21
N SER A 97 1.18 -6.45 5.59
CA SER A 97 -0.09 -6.42 6.33
C SER A 97 -0.25 -7.66 7.22
N ALA A 98 0.00 -8.85 6.69
CA ALA A 98 -0.11 -10.10 7.45
C ALA A 98 0.86 -10.14 8.65
N GLU A 99 2.10 -9.67 8.47
CA GLU A 99 3.09 -9.60 9.54
C GLU A 99 2.73 -8.55 10.61
N LEU A 100 2.18 -7.41 10.19
CA LEU A 100 1.69 -6.39 11.11
C LEU A 100 0.51 -6.90 11.94
N ASP A 101 -0.45 -7.58 11.30
CA ASP A 101 -1.59 -8.18 11.99
C ASP A 101 -1.13 -9.23 13.02
N ALA A 102 -0.16 -10.09 12.66
CA ALA A 102 0.43 -11.08 13.56
C ALA A 102 1.15 -10.43 14.76
N LEU A 103 1.69 -9.24 14.59
CA LEU A 103 2.29 -8.45 15.65
C LEU A 103 1.27 -7.62 16.46
N GLY A 104 -0.02 -7.71 16.17
CA GLY A 104 -1.07 -6.96 16.84
C GLY A 104 -1.16 -5.50 16.40
N PHE A 105 -0.77 -5.19 15.16
CA PHE A 105 -0.99 -3.92 14.50
C PHE A 105 -1.97 -4.11 13.33
N PRO A 106 -3.27 -4.12 13.59
CA PRO A 106 -4.25 -4.37 12.55
C PRO A 106 -4.17 -3.31 11.46
N THR A 107 -4.15 -3.77 10.22
CA THR A 107 -4.15 -2.91 9.04
C THR A 107 -5.55 -2.84 8.45
N GLU A 108 -6.00 -1.64 8.07
CA GLU A 108 -7.33 -1.45 7.53
C GLU A 108 -7.31 -1.32 6.00
N GLY A 109 -8.31 -1.95 5.36
CA GLY A 109 -8.63 -1.73 3.97
C GLY A 109 -7.79 -2.55 2.99
N LYS A 110 -8.24 -2.53 1.73
CA LYS A 110 -7.53 -3.18 0.62
C LYS A 110 -6.44 -2.25 0.10
N PHE A 111 -5.22 -2.76 -0.03
CA PHE A 111 -4.12 -2.02 -0.62
C PHE A 111 -4.44 -1.59 -2.06
N GLN A 112 -4.34 -0.30 -2.32
CA GLN A 112 -4.44 0.29 -3.65
C GLN A 112 -3.22 1.17 -3.88
N PRO A 113 -2.25 0.73 -4.69
CA PRO A 113 -1.01 1.48 -4.89
C PRO A 113 -1.26 2.82 -5.57
N HIS A 114 -0.90 3.90 -4.89
CA HIS A 114 -1.08 5.26 -5.39
C HIS A 114 -0.12 6.24 -4.72
N VAL A 115 0.11 7.37 -5.37
CA VAL A 115 0.72 8.57 -4.78
C VAL A 115 -0.34 9.64 -4.66
N THR A 116 -0.59 10.14 -3.45
CA THR A 116 -1.51 11.25 -3.21
C THR A 116 -0.91 12.55 -3.73
N LEU A 117 -1.59 13.20 -4.66
CA LEU A 117 -1.17 14.49 -5.24
C LEU A 117 -1.74 15.68 -4.50
N ALA A 118 -3.00 15.59 -4.08
CA ALA A 118 -3.67 16.68 -3.37
C ALA A 118 -4.81 16.18 -2.49
N ARG A 119 -5.12 16.97 -1.45
CA ARG A 119 -6.25 16.78 -0.56
C ARG A 119 -7.18 17.98 -0.63
N LYS A 120 -8.48 17.74 -0.60
CA LYS A 120 -9.50 18.77 -0.72
C LYS A 120 -9.85 19.38 0.64
N LYS A 121 -9.93 20.70 0.68
CA LYS A 121 -10.36 21.45 1.88
C LYS A 121 -11.83 21.92 1.83
N GLY A 122 -12.44 21.91 0.65
CA GLY A 122 -13.81 22.40 0.44
C GLY A 122 -14.31 22.06 -0.98
N PRO A 123 -15.41 22.62 -1.46
CA PRO A 123 -15.88 22.41 -2.82
C PRO A 123 -14.79 22.74 -3.84
N ALA A 124 -14.49 21.84 -4.75
CA ALA A 124 -13.56 22.04 -5.85
C ALA A 124 -13.91 21.11 -7.03
N PRO A 125 -13.70 21.56 -8.27
CA PRO A 125 -14.00 20.75 -9.44
C PRO A 125 -13.07 19.53 -9.51
N ARG A 126 -13.51 18.49 -10.22
CA ARG A 126 -12.63 17.41 -10.67
C ARG A 126 -11.80 17.94 -11.83
N LEU A 127 -10.54 17.54 -11.85
CA LEU A 127 -9.67 17.76 -12.99
C LEU A 127 -9.94 16.69 -14.06
N PRO A 128 -9.68 16.99 -15.33
CA PRO A 128 -9.64 15.97 -16.37
C PRO A 128 -8.67 14.84 -16.01
N PRO A 129 -8.94 13.60 -16.44
CA PRO A 129 -8.01 12.50 -16.25
C PRO A 129 -6.64 12.81 -16.86
N LEU A 130 -5.58 12.51 -16.13
CA LEU A 130 -4.21 12.59 -16.62
C LEU A 130 -3.61 11.19 -16.67
N SER A 131 -2.73 10.95 -17.63
CA SER A 131 -1.96 9.72 -17.76
C SER A 131 -0.47 10.05 -17.69
N PHE A 132 0.30 9.10 -17.16
CA PHE A 132 1.74 9.21 -16.99
C PHE A 132 2.42 7.98 -17.59
N ALA A 133 3.65 8.14 -18.03
CA ALA A 133 4.47 7.07 -18.59
C ALA A 133 5.76 6.82 -17.80
N GLN A 134 5.97 7.56 -16.70
CA GLN A 134 7.19 7.48 -15.89
C GLN A 134 7.29 6.12 -15.21
N GLU A 135 8.52 5.64 -15.20
CA GLU A 135 8.96 4.40 -14.60
C GLU A 135 10.21 4.68 -13.76
N TRP A 136 10.34 4.01 -12.62
CA TRP A 136 11.54 4.11 -11.78
C TRP A 136 11.74 2.85 -10.96
N GLU A 137 12.98 2.67 -10.47
CA GLU A 137 13.30 1.62 -9.52
C GLU A 137 13.04 2.08 -8.09
N ALA A 138 12.24 1.33 -7.35
CA ALA A 138 12.04 1.49 -5.92
C ALA A 138 12.97 0.53 -5.18
N ALA A 139 13.99 1.07 -4.53
CA ALA A 139 15.05 0.30 -3.86
C ALA A 139 14.99 0.41 -2.34
N GLN A 140 13.97 1.03 -1.76
CA GLN A 140 13.89 1.27 -0.31
C GLN A 140 12.46 1.21 0.23
N LEU A 141 12.32 0.65 1.44
CA LEU A 141 11.17 0.86 2.32
C LEU A 141 11.49 1.93 3.35
N HIS A 142 10.47 2.65 3.81
CA HIS A 142 10.62 3.65 4.85
C HIS A 142 9.59 3.41 5.97
N LEU A 143 10.03 3.48 7.20
CA LEU A 143 9.16 3.67 8.36
C LEU A 143 9.04 5.18 8.60
N ILE A 144 7.83 5.69 8.56
CA ILE A 144 7.55 7.12 8.61
C ILE A 144 6.66 7.40 9.82
N HIS A 145 7.05 8.38 10.62
CA HIS A 145 6.19 8.98 11.63
C HIS A 145 5.39 10.12 11.02
N THR A 146 4.08 10.07 11.15
CA THR A 146 3.18 11.11 10.67
C THR A 146 2.58 11.86 11.84
N PHE A 147 2.71 13.18 11.86
CA PHE A 147 2.06 14.02 12.85
C PHE A 147 1.36 15.23 12.20
N LEU A 148 0.39 15.77 12.91
CA LEU A 148 -0.37 16.95 12.49
C LEU A 148 0.10 18.15 13.32
N PRO A 149 0.83 19.10 12.73
CA PRO A 149 1.22 20.33 13.42
C PRO A 149 0.00 21.14 13.86
N ARG A 150 0.14 21.90 14.95
CA ARG A 150 -0.93 22.73 15.50
C ARG A 150 -1.38 23.85 14.57
N ASP A 151 -0.51 24.31 13.69
CA ASP A 151 -0.77 25.36 12.67
C ASP A 151 -1.66 24.91 11.52
N LYS A 152 -2.07 23.62 11.49
CA LYS A 152 -2.94 23.03 10.47
C LYS A 152 -2.39 23.09 9.02
N THR A 153 -1.08 23.20 8.86
CA THR A 153 -0.43 23.18 7.54
C THR A 153 -0.56 21.84 6.83
N GLY A 154 -0.95 20.80 7.55
CA GLY A 154 -1.20 19.44 7.08
C GLY A 154 -0.27 18.43 7.73
N PRO A 155 -0.33 17.16 7.35
CA PRO A 155 0.53 16.15 7.91
C PRO A 155 1.99 16.40 7.53
N VAL A 156 2.88 16.22 8.49
CA VAL A 156 4.33 16.19 8.30
C VAL A 156 4.79 14.74 8.43
N TYR A 157 5.74 14.35 7.60
CA TYR A 157 6.24 12.99 7.49
C TYR A 157 7.72 12.94 7.82
N ASP A 158 8.06 12.40 9.01
CA ASP A 158 9.44 12.21 9.45
C ASP A 158 9.88 10.76 9.22
N THR A 159 10.98 10.58 8.50
CA THR A 159 11.53 9.24 8.28
C THR A 159 12.22 8.74 9.54
N VAL A 160 11.65 7.73 10.17
CA VAL A 160 12.19 7.05 11.37
C VAL A 160 13.28 6.05 10.98
N SER A 161 13.11 5.33 9.88
CA SER A 161 14.07 4.35 9.38
C SER A 161 13.93 4.14 7.87
N ARG A 162 15.06 3.77 7.23
CA ARG A 162 15.14 3.39 5.83
C ARG A 162 15.72 1.99 5.73
N PHE A 163 15.16 1.16 4.85
CA PHE A 163 15.54 -0.23 4.67
C PHE A 163 15.78 -0.45 3.18
N ALA A 164 17.02 -0.79 2.80
CA ALA A 164 17.35 -1.11 1.42
C ALA A 164 16.74 -2.47 1.03
N LEU A 165 16.07 -2.52 -0.12
CA LEU A 165 15.56 -3.76 -0.70
C LEU A 165 16.74 -4.53 -1.29
N THR A 166 17.14 -5.65 -0.67
CA THR A 166 18.33 -6.41 -1.03
C THR A 166 18.04 -7.86 -1.44
N GLY A 167 16.79 -8.27 -1.44
CA GLY A 167 16.35 -9.58 -1.92
C GLY A 167 16.60 -9.78 -3.42
N ARG A 168 16.42 -11.00 -3.90
CA ARG A 168 16.73 -11.38 -5.29
C ARG A 168 15.62 -11.13 -6.31
N GLY A 169 14.63 -10.31 -6.00
CA GLY A 169 13.53 -10.00 -6.90
C GLY A 169 12.23 -9.65 -6.16
N PRO A 170 11.13 -9.47 -6.88
CA PRO A 170 9.85 -9.20 -6.25
C PRO A 170 9.42 -10.37 -5.36
N LEU A 171 8.77 -10.08 -4.24
CA LEU A 171 8.14 -11.12 -3.44
C LEU A 171 7.04 -11.76 -4.27
N ILE A 172 7.19 -13.03 -4.57
CA ILE A 172 6.16 -13.82 -5.24
C ILE A 172 5.27 -14.38 -4.14
N ALA A 173 3.95 -14.29 -4.30
CA ALA A 173 3.02 -14.94 -3.38
C ALA A 173 3.39 -16.43 -3.27
N PRO A 174 3.39 -17.03 -2.05
CA PRO A 174 3.63 -18.44 -1.91
C PRO A 174 2.61 -19.18 -2.80
N VAL A 175 3.10 -20.05 -3.68
CA VAL A 175 2.26 -20.96 -4.45
C VAL A 175 1.56 -21.84 -3.42
N VAL A 176 0.30 -21.56 -3.14
CA VAL A 176 -0.55 -22.46 -2.36
C VAL A 176 -0.76 -23.67 -3.24
N HIS A 177 0.06 -24.71 -3.06
CA HIS A 177 -0.28 -26.01 -3.57
C HIS A 177 -1.60 -26.41 -2.90
N GLN A 178 -2.69 -26.28 -3.62
CA GLN A 178 -3.91 -26.97 -3.27
C GLN A 178 -3.55 -28.47 -3.34
N THR A 179 -3.23 -29.06 -2.20
CA THR A 179 -3.30 -30.52 -2.06
C THR A 179 -4.74 -30.85 -2.39
N SER A 180 -4.93 -31.44 -3.57
CA SER A 180 -6.18 -32.09 -3.91
C SER A 180 -6.38 -33.21 -2.86
N GLU A 181 -7.16 -32.94 -1.84
CA GLU A 181 -7.72 -34.02 -1.02
C GLU A 181 -8.50 -34.92 -1.96
N SER A 182 -7.97 -36.10 -2.19
CA SER A 182 -8.69 -37.18 -2.86
C SER A 182 -9.96 -37.45 -2.05
N PRO A 183 -11.10 -37.59 -2.71
CA PRO A 183 -12.35 -37.87 -2.00
C PRO A 183 -12.20 -39.20 -1.20
N ILE A 184 -12.53 -39.11 0.08
CA ILE A 184 -12.61 -40.27 0.95
C ILE A 184 -13.60 -41.26 0.31
N PRO A 185 -13.24 -42.56 0.11
CA PRO A 185 -14.20 -43.51 -0.42
C PRO A 185 -15.36 -43.66 0.55
N GLU A 186 -16.57 -43.42 0.06
CA GLU A 186 -17.80 -43.73 0.79
C GLU A 186 -17.85 -45.24 1.11
N PHE A 187 -17.87 -45.59 2.37
CA PHE A 187 -18.21 -46.94 2.80
C PHE A 187 -19.70 -47.17 2.55
N PRO A 188 -20.10 -48.31 1.95
CA PRO A 188 -21.51 -48.62 1.78
C PRO A 188 -22.19 -48.78 3.14
N ALA A 189 -23.34 -48.16 3.26
CA ALA A 189 -24.20 -48.28 4.45
C ALA A 189 -24.58 -49.74 4.67
N SER A 190 -24.29 -50.23 5.86
CA SER A 190 -24.74 -51.55 6.31
C SER A 190 -26.26 -51.58 6.45
N ASP A 191 -26.89 -52.61 5.86
CA ASP A 191 -28.33 -52.89 5.94
C ASP A 191 -28.81 -52.99 7.39
N PRO A 192 -30.02 -52.51 7.71
CA PRO A 192 -30.61 -52.68 9.03
C PRO A 192 -31.03 -54.14 9.27
N PRO A 193 -31.00 -54.64 10.53
CA PRO A 193 -31.34 -55.99 10.85
C PRO A 193 -32.84 -56.25 10.64
N VAL A 194 -33.13 -57.32 9.94
CA VAL A 194 -34.52 -57.90 9.77
C VAL A 194 -35.02 -58.41 11.11
N SER A 195 -36.16 -57.91 11.58
CA SER A 195 -36.86 -58.44 12.76
C SER A 195 -37.54 -59.72 12.41
N PRO A 196 -37.43 -60.77 13.24
CA PRO A 196 -38.22 -61.99 13.09
C PRO A 196 -39.66 -61.84 13.60
N SER A 197 -40.57 -62.49 12.90
CA SER A 197 -42.01 -62.64 13.20
C SER A 197 -42.32 -63.32 14.51
#